data_f8cf3a0d7def9f18bca2d320998fcfaa
#
_entry.id   f8cf3a0d7def9f18bca2d320998fcfaa
#
_cell.length_a   1.000
_cell.length_b   1.000
_cell.length_c   1.000
_cell.angle_alpha   90.00
_cell.angle_beta   90.00
_cell.angle_gamma   90.00
#
_symmetry.space_group_name_H-M   'P 1'
#
loop_
_entity.id
_entity.type
_entity.pdbx_description
1 polymer ?
#
loop_
_entity_poly.entity_id
_entity_poly.type
_entity_poly.pdbx_seq_one_letter_code
_entity_poly.pdbx_strand_id
1 'polypeptide(L)'
;MTNPIYRTAAWRVARKRCLARDGGICQLRLKGCTITATAADHIIDIADSGAPDALENLQAACASCNTAKRNRNIAARARNARQQVRRW
;
A
#
# COMPACT_ATOMS: atom_id res chain seq x y z
N MET A 1 3.68 3.55 -15.06
CA MET A 1 2.34 3.11 -15.50
C MET A 1 1.56 2.53 -14.34
N THR A 2 0.28 2.82 -14.29
CA THR A 2 -0.59 2.32 -13.23
C THR A 2 -0.95 0.85 -13.50
N ASN A 3 -0.89 0.02 -12.46
CA ASN A 3 -1.32 -1.37 -12.55
C ASN A 3 -2.79 -1.44 -12.98
N PRO A 4 -3.16 -2.25 -14.00
CA PRO A 4 -4.54 -2.36 -14.48
C PRO A 4 -5.59 -2.64 -13.41
N ILE A 5 -5.22 -3.27 -12.30
CA ILE A 5 -6.11 -3.56 -11.17
C ILE A 5 -6.80 -2.29 -10.64
N TYR A 6 -6.13 -1.15 -10.65
CA TYR A 6 -6.68 0.11 -10.15
C TYR A 6 -7.78 0.69 -11.04
N ARG A 7 -8.01 0.10 -12.22
CA ARG A 7 -9.08 0.49 -13.12
C ARG A 7 -10.33 -0.38 -12.99
N THR A 8 -10.27 -1.44 -12.19
CA THR A 8 -11.39 -2.38 -12.07
C THR A 8 -12.49 -1.83 -11.17
N ALA A 9 -13.73 -2.29 -11.42
CA ALA A 9 -14.85 -1.98 -10.53
C ALA A 9 -14.63 -2.58 -9.14
N ALA A 10 -14.05 -3.77 -9.06
CA ALA A 10 -13.74 -4.43 -7.79
C ALA A 10 -12.80 -3.58 -6.93
N TRP A 11 -11.76 -2.99 -7.54
CA TRP A 11 -10.86 -2.08 -6.83
C TRP A 11 -11.58 -0.83 -6.31
N ARG A 12 -12.41 -0.21 -7.16
CA ARG A 12 -13.15 1.00 -6.75
C ARG A 12 -14.05 0.73 -5.56
N VAL A 13 -14.74 -0.40 -5.55
CA VAL A 13 -15.60 -0.80 -4.43
C VAL A 13 -14.77 -1.07 -3.17
N ALA A 14 -13.70 -1.83 -3.29
CA ALA A 14 -12.82 -2.17 -2.18
C ALA A 14 -12.19 -0.92 -1.56
N ARG A 15 -11.71 0.01 -2.39
CA ARG A 15 -11.13 1.28 -1.94
C ARG A 15 -12.15 2.10 -1.15
N LYS A 16 -13.37 2.22 -1.67
CA LYS A 16 -14.44 2.95 -0.99
C LYS A 16 -14.77 2.34 0.37
N ARG A 17 -14.88 1.03 0.42
CA ARG A 17 -15.14 0.30 1.67
C ARG A 17 -14.00 0.45 2.68
N CYS A 18 -12.78 0.42 2.22
CA CYS A 18 -11.59 0.62 3.06
C CYS A 18 -11.61 2.01 3.71
N LEU A 19 -11.80 3.05 2.92
CA LEU A 19 -11.85 4.42 3.43
C LEU A 19 -13.00 4.63 4.41
N ALA A 20 -14.18 4.06 4.11
CA ALA A 20 -15.34 4.14 5.00
C ALA A 20 -15.10 3.39 6.31
N ARG A 21 -14.55 2.17 6.26
CA ARG A 21 -14.24 1.37 7.45
C ARG A 21 -13.29 2.12 8.38
N ASP A 22 -12.26 2.75 7.83
CA ASP A 22 -11.22 3.45 8.60
C ASP A 22 -11.58 4.90 8.89
N GLY A 23 -12.80 5.32 8.54
CA GLY A 23 -13.30 6.67 8.85
C GLY A 23 -12.56 7.80 8.18
N GLY A 24 -11.90 7.53 7.04
CA GLY A 24 -11.10 8.50 6.33
C GLY A 24 -9.82 8.88 7.06
N ILE A 25 -9.36 8.04 7.99
CA ILE A 25 -8.18 8.32 8.82
C ILE A 25 -7.04 7.39 8.42
N CYS A 26 -5.85 7.96 8.23
CA CYS A 26 -4.64 7.19 7.90
C CYS A 26 -4.32 6.20 9.01
N GLN A 27 -4.13 4.93 8.66
CA GLN A 27 -3.82 3.86 9.60
C GLN A 27 -2.31 3.64 9.78
N LEU A 28 -1.48 4.21 8.91
CA LEU A 28 -0.03 4.02 8.96
C LEU A 28 0.65 4.87 10.03
N ARG A 29 0.24 6.12 10.18
CA ARG A 29 0.75 7.04 11.22
C ARG A 29 2.27 7.16 11.24
N LEU A 30 2.89 7.19 10.07
CA LEU A 30 4.33 7.38 9.95
C LEU A 30 4.72 8.84 10.16
N LYS A 31 6.03 9.10 10.27
CA LYS A 31 6.53 10.47 10.37
C LYS A 31 6.06 11.28 9.16
N GLY A 32 5.51 12.45 9.40
CA GLY A 32 4.93 13.30 8.36
C GLY A 32 3.50 12.95 7.99
N CYS A 33 2.83 12.09 8.75
CA CYS A 33 1.44 11.72 8.52
C CYS A 33 0.53 12.94 8.57
N THR A 34 -0.35 13.08 7.57
CA THR A 34 -1.31 14.19 7.50
C THR A 34 -2.69 13.81 8.04
N ILE A 35 -2.83 12.64 8.65
CA ILE A 35 -4.03 12.12 9.30
C ILE A 35 -5.14 11.75 8.32
N THR A 36 -5.56 12.65 7.44
CA THR A 36 -6.64 12.40 6.48
C THR A 36 -6.18 11.45 5.39
N ALA A 37 -6.86 10.31 5.28
CA ALA A 37 -6.56 9.30 4.25
C ALA A 37 -7.22 9.69 2.92
N THR A 38 -6.47 9.51 1.85
CA THR A 38 -6.94 9.75 0.48
C THR A 38 -6.77 8.52 -0.41
N ALA A 39 -6.13 7.47 0.10
CA ALA A 39 -5.83 6.26 -0.65
C ALA A 39 -6.09 5.02 0.19
N ALA A 40 -6.23 3.88 -0.47
CA ALA A 40 -6.23 2.57 0.16
C ALA A 40 -4.87 1.92 -0.14
N ASP A 41 -4.17 1.52 0.91
CA ASP A 41 -2.85 0.89 0.84
C ASP A 41 -2.97 -0.61 1.05
N HIS A 42 -2.22 -1.40 0.29
CA HIS A 42 -2.15 -2.84 0.47
C HIS A 42 -1.23 -3.18 1.65
N ILE A 43 -1.77 -3.87 2.65
CA ILE A 43 -0.99 -4.30 3.82
C ILE A 43 0.12 -5.23 3.38
N ILE A 44 -0.23 -6.27 2.60
CA ILE A 44 0.72 -7.09 1.89
C ILE A 44 0.74 -6.61 0.44
N ASP A 45 1.90 -6.17 -0.04
CA ASP A 45 2.05 -5.61 -1.37
C ASP A 45 1.63 -6.64 -2.44
N ILE A 46 1.05 -6.14 -3.53
CA ILE A 46 0.69 -6.97 -4.69
C ILE A 46 1.92 -7.72 -5.21
N ALA A 47 3.08 -7.06 -5.24
CA ALA A 47 4.35 -7.66 -5.66
C ALA A 47 4.77 -8.83 -4.76
N ASP A 48 4.27 -8.90 -3.53
CA ASP A 48 4.51 -9.99 -2.57
C ASP A 48 3.30 -10.93 -2.47
N SER A 49 2.51 -11.00 -3.52
CA SER A 49 1.31 -11.85 -3.63
C SER A 49 0.17 -11.43 -2.69
N GLY A 50 0.14 -10.16 -2.27
CA GLY A 50 -0.97 -9.61 -1.51
C GLY A 50 -2.25 -9.60 -2.34
N ALA A 51 -3.40 -9.84 -1.68
CA ALA A 51 -4.70 -9.80 -2.34
C ALA A 51 -5.00 -8.37 -2.83
N PRO A 52 -5.33 -8.18 -4.13
CA PRO A 52 -5.42 -6.83 -4.69
C PRO A 52 -6.66 -6.04 -4.25
N ASP A 53 -7.79 -6.69 -4.04
CA ASP A 53 -9.05 -6.02 -3.72
C ASP A 53 -9.80 -6.64 -2.55
N ALA A 54 -9.10 -7.41 -1.72
CA ALA A 54 -9.66 -7.95 -0.48
C ALA A 54 -9.59 -6.88 0.62
N LEU A 55 -10.72 -6.55 1.22
CA LEU A 55 -10.82 -5.50 2.23
C LEU A 55 -9.87 -5.73 3.41
N GLU A 56 -9.69 -6.98 3.84
CA GLU A 56 -8.79 -7.36 4.92
C GLU A 56 -7.30 -7.11 4.62
N ASN A 57 -6.95 -6.92 3.34
CA ASN A 57 -5.59 -6.57 2.92
C ASN A 57 -5.43 -5.09 2.61
N LEU A 58 -6.42 -4.27 2.96
CA LEU A 58 -6.40 -2.84 2.68
C LEU A 58 -6.44 -2.04 3.98
N GLN A 59 -5.77 -0.90 3.96
CA GLN A 59 -5.83 0.09 5.04
C GLN A 59 -5.82 1.49 4.44
N ALA A 60 -6.56 2.40 5.06
CA ALA A 60 -6.59 3.79 4.62
C ALA A 60 -5.24 4.45 4.89
N ALA A 61 -4.77 5.24 3.94
CA ALA A 61 -3.48 5.91 4.04
C ALA A 61 -3.53 7.33 3.48
N CYS A 62 -2.83 8.25 4.14
CA CYS A 62 -2.60 9.57 3.58
C CYS A 62 -1.49 9.48 2.50
N ALA A 63 -1.43 10.47 1.62
CA ALA A 63 -0.46 10.46 0.53
C ALA A 63 0.99 10.40 1.04
N SER A 64 1.29 11.13 2.10
CA SER A 64 2.63 11.17 2.70
C SER A 64 3.06 9.79 3.21
N CYS A 65 2.21 9.13 4.00
CA CYS A 65 2.51 7.80 4.54
C CYS A 65 2.57 6.74 3.43
N ASN A 66 1.69 6.83 2.45
CA ASN A 66 1.67 5.89 1.32
C ASN A 66 2.97 5.95 0.53
N THR A 67 3.46 7.16 0.26
CA THR A 67 4.75 7.38 -0.41
C THR A 67 5.92 6.87 0.43
N ALA A 68 5.93 7.17 1.73
CA ALA A 68 6.99 6.74 2.63
C ALA A 68 7.08 5.21 2.70
N LYS A 69 5.95 4.53 2.81
CA LYS A 69 5.90 3.06 2.82
C LYS A 69 6.40 2.48 1.51
N ARG A 70 5.97 3.04 0.39
CA ARG A 70 6.41 2.62 -0.95
C ARG A 70 7.93 2.72 -1.10
N ASN A 71 8.52 3.83 -0.68
CA ASN A 71 9.97 4.04 -0.75
C ASN A 71 10.72 3.04 0.13
N ARG A 72 10.19 2.75 1.33
CA ARG A 72 10.75 1.75 2.23
C ARG A 72 10.73 0.35 1.60
N ASN A 73 9.65 -0.02 0.95
CA ASN A 73 9.53 -1.33 0.29
C ASN A 73 10.50 -1.46 -0.88
N ILE A 74 10.68 -0.42 -1.66
CA ILE A 74 11.64 -0.39 -2.77
C ILE A 74 13.07 -0.58 -2.23
N ALA A 75 13.42 0.13 -1.17
CA ALA A 75 14.75 0.01 -0.54
C ALA A 75 14.99 -1.40 0.02
N ALA A 76 13.97 -1.99 0.66
CA ALA A 76 14.07 -3.34 1.21
C ALA A 76 14.29 -4.38 0.12
N ARG A 77 13.58 -4.28 -1.00
CA ARG A 77 13.76 -5.19 -2.14
C ARG A 77 15.16 -5.06 -2.75
N ALA A 78 15.68 -3.86 -2.87
CA ALA A 78 17.02 -3.62 -3.39
C ALA A 78 18.09 -4.25 -2.49
N ARG A 79 17.94 -4.14 -1.16
CA ARG A 79 18.85 -4.78 -0.20
C ARG A 79 18.80 -6.30 -0.32
N ASN A 80 17.62 -6.87 -0.40
CA ASN A 80 17.44 -8.32 -0.52
C ASN A 80 18.07 -8.85 -1.81
N ALA A 81 17.90 -8.15 -2.92
CA ALA A 81 18.51 -8.52 -4.19
C ALA A 81 20.04 -8.53 -4.10
N ARG A 82 20.64 -7.52 -3.44
CA ARG A 82 22.09 -7.47 -3.23
C ARG A 82 22.60 -8.62 -2.36
N GLN A 83 21.86 -8.97 -1.31
CA GLN A 83 22.22 -10.08 -0.43
C GLN A 83 22.20 -11.42 -1.17
N GLN A 84 21.23 -11.62 -2.04
CA GLN A 84 21.15 -12.82 -2.86
C GLN A 84 22.35 -12.95 -3.80
N VAL A 85 22.78 -11.84 -4.41
CA VAL A 85 23.96 -11.82 -5.30
C VAL A 85 25.23 -12.14 -4.51
N ARG A 86 25.35 -11.71 -3.25
CA ARG A 86 26.53 -11.93 -2.42
C ARG A 86 26.72 -13.36 -1.95
N ARG A 87 25.72 -14.22 -2.10
CA ARG A 87 25.81 -15.63 -1.69
C ARG A 87 26.56 -16.50 -2.67
N TRP A 88 27.02 -15.94 -3.76
CA TRP A 88 27.82 -16.62 -4.75
C TRP A 88 29.32 -16.40 -4.45
#